data_893cc43fc93636d82cf7d6c9f812bb75
#
_entry.id   893cc43fc93636d82cf7d6c9f812bb75
#
_cell.length_a   1.000
_cell.length_b   1.000
_cell.length_c   1.000
_cell.angle_alpha   90.00
_cell.angle_beta   90.00
_cell.angle_gamma   90.00
#
_symmetry.space_group_name_H-M   'P 1'
#
loop_
_entity.id
_entity.type
_entity.pdbx_description
1 polymer ?
#
loop_
_entity_poly.entity_id
_entity_poly.type
_entity_poly.pdbx_seq_one_letter_code
_entity_poly.pdbx_strand_id
1 'polypeptide(L)'
;MNPIATWSIPFVPKSPNELRGKSWILAWKQSRDWRTVDAAVCGRPKNPCKDRRRLEITTHRKRRLDPDNAVASIKPVLDALTNAGWIRDDSAKWLELEVRQEVGLHQTGIVLREIK
;
A
#
# COMPACT_ATOMS: atom_id res chain seq x y z
N MET A 1 3.13 -0.41 20.13
CA MET A 1 2.76 0.71 19.24
C MET A 1 1.29 0.65 18.94
N ASN A 2 0.59 1.74 19.18
CA ASN A 2 -0.84 1.80 18.94
C ASN A 2 -1.13 2.06 17.47
N PRO A 3 -2.12 1.40 16.85
CA PRO A 3 -2.52 1.74 15.49
C PRO A 3 -3.15 3.12 15.43
N ILE A 4 -2.73 3.90 14.44
CA ILE A 4 -3.37 5.18 14.10
C ILE A 4 -4.64 4.90 13.32
N ALA A 5 -4.57 3.94 12.39
CA ALA A 5 -5.68 3.56 11.53
C ALA A 5 -5.49 2.14 11.00
N THR A 6 -6.60 1.49 10.71
CA THR A 6 -6.63 0.16 10.11
C THR A 6 -7.66 0.18 8.98
N TRP A 7 -7.28 -0.26 7.80
CA TRP A 7 -8.15 -0.28 6.63
C TRP A 7 -8.12 -1.64 5.95
N SER A 8 -9.19 -1.97 5.26
CA SER A 8 -9.29 -3.16 4.43
C SER A 8 -9.83 -2.77 3.06
N ILE A 9 -9.15 -3.19 2.00
CA ILE A 9 -9.50 -2.90 0.62
C ILE A 9 -9.79 -4.23 -0.07
N PRO A 10 -10.96 -4.39 -0.76
CA PRO A 10 -11.41 -5.69 -1.26
C PRO A 10 -10.72 -6.15 -2.56
N PHE A 11 -9.50 -5.73 -2.81
CA PHE A 11 -8.66 -6.20 -3.92
C PHE A 11 -7.20 -6.01 -3.60
N VAL A 12 -6.33 -6.51 -4.49
CA VAL A 12 -4.88 -6.43 -4.32
C VAL A 12 -4.24 -5.73 -5.52
N PRO A 13 -3.09 -5.07 -5.33
CA PRO A 13 -2.34 -4.50 -6.45
C PRO A 13 -1.82 -5.60 -7.36
N LYS A 14 -1.75 -5.31 -8.66
CA LYS A 14 -1.15 -6.24 -9.63
C LYS A 14 0.35 -6.37 -9.39
N SER A 15 0.86 -7.58 -9.55
CA SER A 15 2.30 -7.82 -9.45
C SER A 15 3.03 -7.24 -10.65
N PRO A 16 4.36 -7.00 -10.53
CA PRO A 16 5.16 -6.61 -11.69
C PRO A 16 5.06 -7.59 -12.85
N ASN A 17 4.94 -8.89 -12.58
CA ASN A 17 4.78 -9.90 -13.62
C ASN A 17 3.46 -9.75 -14.37
N GLU A 18 2.38 -9.40 -13.69
CA GLU A 18 1.10 -9.15 -14.33
C GLU A 18 1.14 -7.90 -15.22
N LEU A 19 2.00 -6.94 -14.91
CA LEU A 19 2.17 -5.71 -15.69
C LEU A 19 3.27 -5.84 -16.75
N ARG A 20 4.08 -6.89 -16.70
CA ARG A 20 5.17 -7.11 -17.65
C ARG A 20 4.63 -7.20 -19.08
N GLY A 21 5.28 -6.49 -20.00
CA GLY A 21 4.84 -6.46 -21.40
C GLY A 21 3.62 -5.58 -21.65
N LYS A 22 3.04 -5.01 -20.61
CA LYS A 22 1.94 -4.06 -20.73
C LYS A 22 2.49 -2.66 -20.97
N SER A 23 1.67 -1.80 -21.55
CA SER A 23 2.08 -0.41 -21.78
C SER A 23 2.22 0.35 -20.45
N TRP A 24 3.04 1.40 -20.44
CA TRP A 24 3.17 2.29 -19.29
C TRP A 24 1.83 2.92 -18.89
N ILE A 25 0.88 3.02 -19.85
CA ILE A 25 -0.46 3.55 -19.59
C ILE A 25 -1.21 2.69 -18.58
N LEU A 26 -1.08 1.35 -18.66
CA LEU A 26 -1.75 0.45 -17.71
C LEU A 26 -1.16 0.57 -16.30
N ALA A 27 0.16 0.71 -16.19
CA ALA A 27 0.80 0.93 -14.89
C ALA A 27 0.36 2.27 -14.27
N TRP A 28 0.32 3.32 -15.09
CA TRP A 28 -0.14 4.64 -14.65
C TRP A 28 -1.61 4.60 -14.22
N LYS A 29 -2.45 3.90 -14.98
CA LYS A 29 -3.87 3.73 -14.64
C LYS A 29 -4.03 3.02 -13.30
N GLN A 30 -3.25 1.97 -13.04
CA GLN A 30 -3.30 1.28 -11.76
C GLN A 30 -2.95 2.22 -10.60
N SER A 31 -1.89 3.01 -10.73
CA SER A 31 -1.52 3.96 -9.69
C SER A 31 -2.61 4.99 -9.44
N ARG A 32 -3.24 5.49 -10.50
CA ARG A 32 -4.36 6.43 -10.40
C ARG A 32 -5.56 5.79 -9.72
N ASP A 33 -5.89 4.55 -10.09
CA ASP A 33 -7.03 3.82 -9.53
C ASP A 33 -6.81 3.57 -8.05
N TRP A 34 -5.58 3.21 -7.64
CA TRP A 34 -5.25 3.03 -6.24
C TRP A 34 -5.37 4.32 -5.43
N ARG A 35 -4.98 5.45 -5.98
CA ARG A 35 -5.17 6.75 -5.31
C ARG A 35 -6.66 7.04 -5.08
N THR A 36 -7.49 6.74 -6.07
CA THR A 36 -8.94 6.92 -5.97
C THR A 36 -9.54 6.01 -4.88
N VAL A 37 -9.14 4.75 -4.86
CA VAL A 37 -9.62 3.78 -3.87
C VAL A 37 -9.16 4.16 -2.47
N ASP A 38 -7.90 4.50 -2.29
CA ASP A 38 -7.38 4.93 -0.99
C ASP A 38 -8.12 6.17 -0.48
N ALA A 39 -8.40 7.12 -1.36
CA ALA A 39 -9.16 8.31 -0.98
C ALA A 39 -10.57 7.95 -0.50
N ALA A 40 -11.22 6.96 -1.13
CA ALA A 40 -12.55 6.52 -0.74
C ALA A 40 -12.57 5.73 0.58
N VAL A 41 -11.57 4.85 0.79
CA VAL A 41 -11.49 3.96 1.97
C VAL A 41 -10.79 4.64 3.14
N CYS A 42 -9.64 5.24 2.88
CA CYS A 42 -8.78 5.78 3.93
C CYS A 42 -9.03 7.27 4.19
N GLY A 43 -9.55 7.98 3.20
CA GLY A 43 -9.72 9.42 3.28
C GLY A 43 -8.38 10.13 3.39
N ARG A 44 -8.38 11.29 4.06
CA ARG A 44 -7.19 12.08 4.32
C ARG A 44 -7.09 12.39 5.80
N PRO A 45 -5.89 12.42 6.38
CA PRO A 45 -5.75 12.87 7.77
C PRO A 45 -6.04 14.35 7.88
N LYS A 46 -6.38 14.79 9.09
CA LYS A 46 -6.63 16.21 9.38
C LYS A 46 -5.40 17.07 9.06
N ASN A 47 -4.21 16.55 9.38
CA ASN A 47 -2.94 17.19 9.08
C ASN A 47 -2.01 16.19 8.40
N PRO A 48 -1.28 16.59 7.34
CA PRO A 48 -0.31 15.71 6.72
C PRO A 48 0.74 15.23 7.71
N CYS A 49 1.15 13.97 7.58
CA CYS A 49 2.16 13.37 8.44
C CYS A 49 3.53 13.99 8.19
N LYS A 50 4.23 14.31 9.26
CA LYS A 50 5.61 14.82 9.22
C LYS A 50 6.60 13.91 9.93
N ASP A 51 6.10 12.87 10.60
CA ASP A 51 6.89 11.98 11.43
C ASP A 51 7.13 10.65 10.74
N ARG A 52 8.12 9.92 11.25
CA ARG A 52 8.37 8.56 10.83
C ARG A 52 7.25 7.66 11.35
N ARG A 53 6.74 6.79 10.51
CA ARG A 53 5.65 5.86 10.87
C ARG A 53 5.97 4.44 10.47
N ARG A 54 5.25 3.49 11.07
CA ARG A 54 5.28 2.08 10.70
C ARG A 54 4.03 1.73 9.92
N LEU A 55 4.21 1.02 8.82
CA LEU A 55 3.12 0.57 7.96
C LEU A 55 3.21 -0.94 7.79
N GLU A 56 2.12 -1.63 8.07
CA GLU A 56 2.00 -3.06 7.86
C GLU A 56 0.96 -3.30 6.78
N ILE A 57 1.36 -3.93 5.69
CA ILE A 57 0.46 -4.26 4.58
C ILE A 57 0.42 -5.77 4.44
N THR A 58 -0.78 -6.33 4.50
CA THR A 58 -1.02 -7.75 4.29
C THR A 58 -1.86 -7.92 3.04
N THR A 59 -1.34 -8.63 2.05
CA THR A 59 -2.08 -8.94 0.83
C THR A 59 -2.56 -10.39 0.88
N HIS A 60 -3.83 -10.60 0.53
CA HIS A 60 -4.43 -11.92 0.42
C HIS A 60 -4.65 -12.22 -1.06
N ARG A 61 -4.00 -13.28 -1.55
CA ARG A 61 -4.06 -13.70 -2.96
C ARG A 61 -4.27 -15.21 -3.03
N LYS A 62 -4.72 -15.68 -4.18
CA LYS A 62 -4.82 -17.14 -4.43
C LYS A 62 -3.45 -17.80 -4.36
N ARG A 63 -2.40 -17.12 -4.82
CA ARG A 63 -1.01 -17.59 -4.81
C ARG A 63 -0.10 -16.51 -4.28
N ARG A 64 0.90 -16.92 -3.51
CA ARG A 64 1.92 -15.99 -3.03
C ARG A 64 2.82 -15.57 -4.18
N LEU A 65 3.25 -14.32 -4.12
CA LEU A 65 4.28 -13.79 -5.01
C LEU A 65 5.66 -14.05 -4.38
N ASP A 66 6.71 -14.02 -5.21
CA ASP A 66 8.06 -13.96 -4.69
C ASP A 66 8.21 -12.71 -3.82
N PRO A 67 9.04 -12.74 -2.75
CA PRO A 67 9.18 -11.59 -1.85
C PRO A 67 9.44 -10.27 -2.56
N ASP A 68 10.33 -10.26 -3.56
CA ASP A 68 10.65 -9.05 -4.32
C ASP A 68 9.43 -8.52 -5.08
N ASN A 69 8.67 -9.41 -5.70
CA ASN A 69 7.45 -9.05 -6.42
C ASN A 69 6.35 -8.58 -5.48
N ALA A 70 6.26 -9.18 -4.28
CA ALA A 70 5.29 -8.76 -3.28
C ALA A 70 5.55 -7.31 -2.83
N VAL A 71 6.80 -6.98 -2.54
CA VAL A 71 7.18 -5.62 -2.15
C VAL A 71 6.95 -4.64 -3.29
N ALA A 72 7.37 -4.99 -4.51
CA ALA A 72 7.18 -4.14 -5.68
C ALA A 72 5.70 -3.90 -6.01
N SER A 73 4.83 -4.89 -5.76
CA SER A 73 3.41 -4.79 -6.08
C SER A 73 2.68 -3.73 -5.25
N ILE A 74 3.15 -3.43 -4.05
CA ILE A 74 2.46 -2.48 -3.15
C ILE A 74 2.85 -1.02 -3.38
N LYS A 75 3.74 -0.73 -4.31
CA LYS A 75 4.18 0.65 -4.60
C LYS A 75 3.01 1.60 -4.88
N PRO A 76 1.97 1.23 -5.66
CA PRO A 76 0.82 2.10 -5.84
C PRO A 76 0.09 2.44 -4.53
N VAL A 77 0.05 1.49 -3.58
CA VAL A 77 -0.55 1.73 -2.27
C VAL A 77 0.27 2.75 -1.49
N LEU A 78 1.60 2.61 -1.48
CA LEU A 78 2.51 3.55 -0.81
C LEU A 78 2.39 4.94 -1.40
N ASP A 79 2.36 5.05 -2.73
CA ASP A 79 2.22 6.33 -3.42
C ASP A 79 0.89 7.00 -3.07
N ALA A 80 -0.18 6.23 -3.00
CA ALA A 80 -1.49 6.74 -2.64
C ALA A 80 -1.53 7.26 -1.20
N LEU A 81 -0.94 6.53 -0.25
CA LEU A 81 -0.89 6.94 1.16
C LEU A 81 -0.01 8.19 1.34
N THR A 82 1.10 8.26 0.61
CA THR A 82 1.98 9.44 0.60
C THR A 82 1.22 10.65 0.06
N ASN A 83 0.54 10.49 -1.07
CA ASN A 83 -0.22 11.57 -1.71
C ASN A 83 -1.36 12.07 -0.81
N ALA A 84 -2.00 11.17 -0.06
CA ALA A 84 -3.08 11.54 0.86
C ALA A 84 -2.57 12.21 2.14
N GLY A 85 -1.30 12.04 2.50
CA GLY A 85 -0.72 12.62 3.71
C GLY A 85 -0.68 11.69 4.91
N TRP A 86 -1.01 10.40 4.75
CA TRP A 86 -0.96 9.44 5.84
C TRP A 86 0.46 9.04 6.22
N ILE A 87 1.38 9.07 5.27
CA ILE A 87 2.81 8.89 5.50
C ILE A 87 3.56 10.03 4.83
N ARG A 88 4.71 10.39 5.38
CA ARG A 88 5.52 11.48 4.84
C ARG A 88 6.16 11.10 3.52
N ASP A 89 6.71 9.89 3.46
CA ASP A 89 7.41 9.37 2.30
C ASP A 89 7.56 7.85 2.47
N ASP A 90 7.80 7.14 1.39
CA ASP A 90 7.96 5.68 1.41
C ASP A 90 9.42 5.24 1.61
N SER A 91 10.35 6.17 1.77
CA SER A 91 11.75 5.84 2.03
C SER A 91 11.96 5.31 3.46
N ALA A 92 13.01 4.52 3.66
CA ALA A 92 13.34 3.95 4.97
C ALA A 92 13.59 5.01 6.05
N LYS A 93 13.94 6.23 5.65
CA LYS A 93 14.12 7.35 6.58
C LYS A 93 12.81 7.71 7.28
N TRP A 94 11.67 7.60 6.60
CA TRP A 94 10.38 8.05 7.11
C TRP A 94 9.35 6.93 7.28
N LEU A 95 9.67 5.73 6.81
CA LEU A 95 8.73 4.62 6.86
C LEU A 95 9.41 3.32 7.25
N GLU A 96 8.90 2.69 8.30
CA GLU A 96 9.22 1.32 8.64
C GLU A 96 8.13 0.45 8.03
N LEU A 97 8.47 -0.31 6.99
CA LEU A 97 7.50 -1.06 6.20
C LEU A 97 7.61 -2.55 6.48
N GLU A 98 6.47 -3.20 6.71
CA GLU A 98 6.37 -4.64 6.75
C GLU A 98 5.32 -5.09 5.74
N VAL A 99 5.69 -6.01 4.86
CA VAL A 99 4.81 -6.59 3.85
C VAL A 99 4.61 -8.05 4.17
N ARG A 100 3.36 -8.46 4.32
CA ARG A 100 2.97 -9.84 4.58
C ARG A 100 2.09 -10.34 3.46
N GLN A 101 2.17 -11.64 3.20
CA GLN A 101 1.31 -12.30 2.23
C GLN A 101 0.60 -13.46 2.88
N GLU A 102 -0.69 -13.60 2.57
CA GLU A 102 -1.49 -14.75 2.97
C GLU A 102 -2.28 -15.26 1.77
N VAL A 103 -2.54 -16.56 1.76
CA VAL A 103 -3.39 -17.16 0.73
C VAL A 103 -4.85 -16.98 1.13
N GLY A 104 -5.67 -16.52 0.21
CA GLY A 104 -7.09 -16.30 0.49
C GLY A 104 -7.77 -15.51 -0.63
N LEU A 105 -8.94 -14.96 -0.31
CA LEU A 105 -9.65 -14.07 -1.22
C LEU A 105 -8.87 -12.77 -1.40
N HIS A 106 -8.94 -12.18 -2.58
CA HIS A 106 -8.22 -10.95 -2.88
C HIS A 106 -8.65 -9.83 -1.94
N GLN A 107 -7.70 -9.37 -1.13
CA GLN A 107 -7.91 -8.33 -0.14
C GLN A 107 -6.58 -7.72 0.28
N THR A 108 -6.56 -6.44 0.60
CA THR A 108 -5.39 -5.77 1.15
C THR A 108 -5.74 -5.17 2.49
N GLY A 109 -5.03 -5.62 3.53
CA GLY A 109 -5.14 -5.04 4.87
C GLY A 109 -4.01 -4.07 5.12
N ILE A 110 -4.32 -2.93 5.70
CA ILE A 110 -3.35 -1.86 5.97
C ILE A 110 -3.47 -1.46 7.45
N VAL A 111 -2.36 -1.49 8.17
CA VAL A 111 -2.29 -0.99 9.55
C VAL A 111 -1.21 0.08 9.61
N LEU A 112 -1.58 1.27 10.03
CA LEU A 112 -0.68 2.40 10.20
C LEU A 112 -0.45 2.64 11.69
N ARG A 113 0.82 2.73 12.11
CA ARG A 113 1.21 2.87 13.51
C ARG A 113 2.18 4.02 13.72
N GLU A 114 2.10 4.63 14.89
CA GLU A 114 3.13 5.54 15.34
C GLU A 114 4.39 4.78 15.76
N ILE A 115 5.54 5.43 15.58
CA ILE A 115 6.81 4.95 16.13
C ILE A 115 7.17 5.86 17.28
N LYS A 116 7.36 5.27 18.43
CA LYS A 116 7.76 5.99 19.64
C LYS A 116 9.25 5.83 19.89
#